data_2befe173245bd2978ac9edb2ec1ec624
#
_entry.id   2befe173245bd2978ac9edb2ec1ec624
#
_cell.length_a   1.000
_cell.length_b   1.000
_cell.length_c   1.000
_cell.angle_alpha   90.00
_cell.angle_beta   90.00
_cell.angle_gamma   90.00
#
_symmetry.space_group_name_H-M   'P 1'
#
loop_
_entity.id
_entity.type
_entity.pdbx_description
1 polymer ?
#
loop_
_entity_poly.entity_id
_entity_poly.type
_entity_poly.pdbx_seq_one_letter_code
_entity_poly.pdbx_strand_id
1 'polypeptide(L)'
;MTGLMKYRPNVDGATFFVREILPRILRVRPAAIFYVVGGEPAPEVLRLAGPNVVVTGGVDDVRPYVHKAAVFVVPLRVGSGTRLKVLEGLSMGKPMVSTALGCEGIDVTDGEHLLVADQAAPFADAVLALMDDPARSRRLAEGGRALMLAQYRWETAGAALEAFYDRLVAARGTGAP
;
A
#
# COMPACT_ATOMS: atom_id res chain seq x y z
N MET A 1 -1.44 6.30 5.07
CA MET A 1 -0.33 5.37 4.78
C MET A 1 0.28 4.84 6.07
N THR A 2 0.87 3.64 6.05
CA THR A 2 1.52 3.00 7.20
C THR A 2 3.01 2.76 6.93
N GLY A 3 3.81 2.55 8.00
CA GLY A 3 5.20 2.12 7.88
C GLY A 3 6.13 2.75 8.91
N LEU A 4 7.41 2.35 8.86
CA LEU A 4 8.45 2.96 9.69
C LEU A 4 8.80 4.35 9.13
N MET A 5 8.50 5.42 9.88
CA MET A 5 8.51 6.79 9.37
C MET A 5 9.88 7.49 9.44
N LYS A 6 10.95 6.76 9.82
CA LYS A 6 12.35 7.15 9.58
C LYS A 6 12.90 6.59 8.26
N TYR A 7 12.24 5.59 7.67
CA TYR A 7 12.70 4.97 6.43
C TYR A 7 12.48 5.91 5.25
N ARG A 8 13.56 6.25 4.55
CA ARG A 8 13.60 7.28 3.49
C ARG A 8 12.44 7.20 2.48
N PRO A 9 12.08 6.02 1.93
CA PRO A 9 10.93 5.91 1.03
C PRO A 9 9.61 6.36 1.65
N ASN A 10 9.38 6.09 2.94
CA ASN A 10 8.17 6.51 3.63
C ASN A 10 8.18 8.02 3.91
N VAL A 11 9.35 8.59 4.25
CA VAL A 11 9.53 10.03 4.43
C VAL A 11 9.24 10.77 3.12
N ASP A 12 9.82 10.30 2.01
CA ASP A 12 9.59 10.86 0.68
C ASP A 12 8.13 10.75 0.27
N GLY A 13 7.52 9.57 0.40
CA GLY A 13 6.12 9.34 0.03
C GLY A 13 5.15 10.19 0.85
N ALA A 14 5.34 10.30 2.18
CA ALA A 14 4.52 11.17 3.03
C ALA A 14 4.66 12.63 2.63
N THR A 15 5.90 13.08 2.36
CA THR A 15 6.20 14.44 1.94
C THR A 15 5.57 14.76 0.59
N PHE A 16 5.70 13.86 -0.37
CA PHE A 16 5.08 13.98 -1.70
C PHE A 16 3.56 14.07 -1.59
N PHE A 17 2.96 13.17 -0.80
CA PHE A 17 1.51 13.20 -0.62
C PHE A 17 1.03 14.52 -0.01
N VAL A 18 1.66 14.98 1.06
CA VAL A 18 1.23 16.20 1.77
C VAL A 18 1.46 17.46 0.95
N ARG A 19 2.57 17.54 0.22
CA ARG A 19 2.93 18.77 -0.51
C ARG A 19 2.27 18.89 -1.88
N GLU A 20 2.05 17.77 -2.57
CA GLU A 20 1.65 17.80 -3.96
C GLU A 20 0.27 17.18 -4.22
N ILE A 21 -0.12 16.14 -3.49
CA ILE A 21 -1.38 15.40 -3.70
C ILE A 21 -2.49 15.97 -2.81
N LEU A 22 -2.26 16.05 -1.50
CA LEU A 22 -3.27 16.46 -0.52
C LEU A 22 -3.90 17.83 -0.82
N PRO A 23 -3.15 18.88 -1.23
CA PRO A 23 -3.76 20.16 -1.56
C PRO A 23 -4.78 20.08 -2.69
N ARG A 24 -4.63 19.14 -3.62
CA ARG A 24 -5.59 18.89 -4.71
C ARG A 24 -6.85 18.23 -4.17
N ILE A 25 -6.71 17.26 -3.28
CA ILE A 25 -7.83 16.60 -2.61
C ILE A 25 -8.61 17.60 -1.76
N LEU A 26 -7.93 18.46 -0.99
CA LEU A 26 -8.56 19.42 -0.09
C LEU A 26 -9.37 20.50 -0.82
N ARG A 27 -9.07 20.80 -2.07
CA ARG A 27 -9.91 21.71 -2.89
C ARG A 27 -11.32 21.14 -3.12
N VAL A 28 -11.47 19.83 -3.17
CA VAL A 28 -12.75 19.14 -3.39
C VAL A 28 -13.33 18.61 -2.08
N ARG A 29 -12.48 18.18 -1.17
CA ARG A 29 -12.84 17.59 0.11
C ARG A 29 -12.07 18.28 1.26
N PRO A 30 -12.46 19.50 1.68
CA PRO A 30 -11.71 20.29 2.69
C PRO A 30 -11.58 19.60 4.05
N ALA A 31 -12.50 18.70 4.38
CA ALA A 31 -12.50 17.94 5.63
C ALA A 31 -11.69 16.64 5.57
N ALA A 32 -11.02 16.34 4.44
CA ALA A 32 -10.19 15.13 4.34
C ALA A 32 -8.99 15.22 5.29
N ILE A 33 -8.70 14.09 5.94
CA ILE A 33 -7.55 13.97 6.85
C ILE A 33 -6.65 12.87 6.34
N PHE A 34 -5.36 13.18 6.23
CA PHE A 34 -4.32 12.22 5.90
C PHE A 34 -3.65 11.70 7.16
N TYR A 35 -3.71 10.39 7.38
CA TYR A 35 -3.03 9.73 8.48
C TYR A 35 -1.70 9.14 8.04
N VAL A 36 -0.61 9.55 8.69
CA VAL A 36 0.73 8.97 8.60
C VAL A 36 0.94 8.15 9.85
N VAL A 37 0.79 6.83 9.72
CA VAL A 37 0.73 5.90 10.86
C VAL A 37 2.01 5.07 10.91
N GLY A 38 2.74 5.16 12.03
CA GLY A 38 3.90 4.31 12.24
C GLY A 38 5.01 4.92 13.07
N GLY A 39 5.89 4.05 13.54
CA GLY A 39 6.92 4.39 14.50
C GLY A 39 8.05 5.24 13.93
N GLU A 40 8.80 5.84 14.86
CA GLU A 40 10.04 6.56 14.63
C GLU A 40 9.95 7.63 13.51
N PRO A 41 9.00 8.58 13.60
CA PRO A 41 8.87 9.60 12.57
C PRO A 41 10.11 10.52 12.54
N ALA A 42 10.71 10.62 11.35
CA ALA A 42 11.78 11.59 11.12
C ALA A 42 11.29 13.03 11.36
N PRO A 43 12.17 13.99 11.70
CA PRO A 43 11.78 15.39 11.90
C PRO A 43 11.02 15.99 10.71
N GLU A 44 11.36 15.57 9.49
CA GLU A 44 10.66 15.96 8.25
C GLU A 44 9.19 15.54 8.27
N VAL A 45 8.91 14.31 8.71
CA VAL A 45 7.55 13.76 8.81
C VAL A 45 6.77 14.45 9.92
N LEU A 46 7.39 14.69 11.08
CA LEU A 46 6.77 15.42 12.19
C LEU A 46 6.32 16.83 11.78
N ARG A 47 7.12 17.53 10.97
CA ARG A 47 6.78 18.86 10.44
C ARG A 47 5.63 18.87 9.43
N LEU A 48 5.19 17.70 8.93
CA LEU A 48 4.01 17.60 8.06
C LEU A 48 2.69 17.68 8.84
N ALA A 49 2.71 17.48 10.16
CA ALA A 49 1.52 17.54 11.00
C ALA A 49 0.81 18.90 10.88
N GLY A 50 -0.51 18.87 10.81
CA GLY A 50 -1.33 20.08 10.63
C GLY A 50 -2.83 19.76 10.66
N PRO A 51 -3.68 20.72 10.33
CA PRO A 51 -5.14 20.53 10.42
C PRO A 51 -5.69 19.33 9.65
N ASN A 52 -5.07 19.00 8.53
CA ASN A 52 -5.48 17.90 7.65
C ASN A 52 -4.45 16.75 7.62
N VAL A 53 -3.44 16.77 8.49
CA VAL A 53 -2.39 15.73 8.54
C VAL A 53 -2.16 15.31 9.99
N VAL A 54 -2.39 14.04 10.26
CA VAL A 54 -2.13 13.42 11.56
C VAL A 54 -0.93 12.50 11.44
N VAL A 55 0.13 12.79 12.20
CA VAL A 55 1.30 11.91 12.37
C VAL A 55 1.18 11.25 13.72
N THR A 56 0.93 9.93 13.75
CA THR A 56 0.60 9.22 14.99
C THR A 56 1.82 8.86 15.82
N GLY A 57 2.99 8.74 15.21
CA GLY A 57 4.09 8.01 15.83
C GLY A 57 3.81 6.51 15.88
N GLY A 58 4.50 5.79 16.76
CA GLY A 58 4.26 4.35 17.00
C GLY A 58 2.88 4.11 17.57
N VAL A 59 2.21 3.08 17.06
CA VAL A 59 0.92 2.59 17.55
C VAL A 59 1.03 1.08 17.76
N ASP A 60 0.32 0.55 18.75
CA ASP A 60 0.30 -0.89 19.04
C ASP A 60 -0.38 -1.68 17.91
N ASP A 61 -1.37 -1.07 17.25
CA ASP A 61 -2.11 -1.68 16.17
C ASP A 61 -2.47 -0.65 15.09
N VAL A 62 -2.06 -0.93 13.85
CA VAL A 62 -2.36 -0.09 12.69
C VAL A 62 -3.76 -0.34 12.12
N ARG A 63 -4.35 -1.50 12.40
CA ARG A 63 -5.62 -1.95 11.80
C ARG A 63 -6.78 -0.98 12.04
N PRO A 64 -6.97 -0.36 13.22
CA PRO A 64 -8.04 0.61 13.43
C PRO A 64 -7.94 1.82 12.50
N TYR A 65 -6.72 2.30 12.22
CA TYR A 65 -6.48 3.42 11.30
C TYR A 65 -6.78 3.02 9.85
N VAL A 66 -6.34 1.82 9.45
CA VAL A 66 -6.60 1.29 8.11
C VAL A 66 -8.10 1.06 7.94
N HIS A 67 -8.81 0.49 8.91
CA HIS A 67 -10.26 0.28 8.84
C HIS A 67 -11.06 1.56 8.70
N LYS A 68 -10.68 2.63 9.38
CA LYS A 68 -11.35 3.93 9.30
C LYS A 68 -11.07 4.68 7.99
N ALA A 69 -9.97 4.38 7.31
CA ALA A 69 -9.60 5.08 6.08
C ALA A 69 -10.60 4.77 4.96
N ALA A 70 -11.05 5.80 4.25
CA ALA A 70 -11.82 5.65 3.01
C ALA A 70 -10.95 5.06 1.89
N VAL A 71 -9.70 5.52 1.79
CA VAL A 71 -8.72 5.06 0.78
C VAL A 71 -7.38 4.84 1.46
N PHE A 72 -6.72 3.73 1.17
CA PHE A 72 -5.34 3.48 1.58
C PHE A 72 -4.39 3.94 0.47
N VAL A 73 -3.38 4.73 0.81
CA VAL A 73 -2.47 5.32 -0.19
C VAL A 73 -1.02 4.86 0.01
N VAL A 74 -0.35 4.57 -1.10
CA VAL A 74 1.06 4.14 -1.15
C VAL A 74 1.82 4.99 -2.17
N PRO A 75 2.12 6.27 -1.84
CA PRO A 75 2.70 7.25 -2.76
C PRO A 75 4.24 7.17 -2.81
N LEU A 76 4.81 5.96 -2.93
CA LEU A 76 6.27 5.76 -2.93
C LEU A 76 6.86 6.09 -4.30
N ARG A 77 7.93 6.91 -4.32
CA ARG A 77 8.68 7.29 -5.53
C ARG A 77 10.10 6.76 -5.54
N VAL A 78 10.57 6.27 -4.41
CA VAL A 78 11.90 5.70 -4.22
C VAL A 78 11.80 4.48 -3.30
N GLY A 79 12.76 3.59 -3.39
CA GLY A 79 12.87 2.42 -2.50
C GLY A 79 12.87 1.10 -3.26
N SER A 80 13.22 0.04 -2.53
CA SER A 80 13.29 -1.34 -2.98
C SER A 80 12.72 -2.27 -1.91
N GLY A 81 12.67 -3.57 -2.20
CA GLY A 81 12.18 -4.62 -1.28
C GLY A 81 10.67 -4.83 -1.35
N THR A 82 10.20 -5.80 -0.59
CA THR A 82 8.80 -6.24 -0.58
C THR A 82 7.87 -5.14 -0.07
N ARG A 83 6.78 -4.92 -0.80
CA ARG A 83 5.79 -3.87 -0.52
C ARG A 83 4.75 -4.37 0.51
N LEU A 84 5.18 -4.77 1.70
CA LEU A 84 4.31 -5.35 2.74
C LEU A 84 3.05 -4.53 3.01
N LYS A 85 3.15 -3.20 3.00
CA LYS A 85 1.98 -2.32 3.21
C LYS A 85 0.89 -2.47 2.15
N VAL A 86 1.25 -2.85 0.91
CA VAL A 86 0.27 -3.15 -0.15
C VAL A 86 -0.43 -4.46 0.18
N LEU A 87 0.33 -5.51 0.52
CA LEU A 87 -0.22 -6.81 0.93
C LEU A 87 -1.15 -6.65 2.14
N GLU A 88 -0.73 -5.89 3.16
CA GLU A 88 -1.53 -5.59 4.35
C GLU A 88 -2.84 -4.87 3.99
N GLY A 89 -2.75 -3.77 3.24
CA GLY A 89 -3.92 -2.97 2.87
C GLY A 89 -4.93 -3.75 2.03
N LEU A 90 -4.45 -4.51 1.03
CA LEU A 90 -5.29 -5.37 0.19
C LEU A 90 -5.90 -6.54 1.00
N SER A 91 -5.14 -7.18 1.88
CA SER A 91 -5.65 -8.24 2.77
C SER A 91 -6.76 -7.74 3.69
N MET A 92 -6.70 -6.48 4.10
CA MET A 92 -7.75 -5.82 4.89
C MET A 92 -8.93 -5.35 4.05
N GLY A 93 -8.96 -5.62 2.74
CA GLY A 93 -10.03 -5.23 1.83
C GLY A 93 -10.17 -3.71 1.73
N LYS A 94 -9.06 -2.98 1.63
CA LYS A 94 -9.09 -1.52 1.48
C LYS A 94 -8.96 -1.10 0.02
N PRO A 95 -9.82 -0.19 -0.47
CA PRO A 95 -9.58 0.46 -1.74
C PRO A 95 -8.27 1.22 -1.66
N MET A 96 -7.42 1.07 -2.68
CA MET A 96 -6.05 1.55 -2.63
C MET A 96 -5.67 2.35 -3.87
N VAL A 97 -4.86 3.39 -3.66
CA VAL A 97 -4.12 4.08 -4.73
C VAL A 97 -2.64 3.96 -4.44
N SER A 98 -1.88 3.51 -5.42
CA SER A 98 -0.42 3.36 -5.32
C SER A 98 0.28 4.03 -6.50
N THR A 99 1.55 4.37 -6.36
CA THR A 99 2.43 4.55 -7.51
C THR A 99 2.80 3.18 -8.08
N ALA A 100 3.27 3.12 -9.32
CA ALA A 100 3.80 1.89 -9.92
C ALA A 100 4.93 1.30 -9.06
N LEU A 101 5.87 2.14 -8.62
CA LEU A 101 6.92 1.73 -7.69
C LEU A 101 6.35 1.25 -6.35
N GLY A 102 5.26 1.85 -5.87
CA GLY A 102 4.65 1.51 -4.59
C GLY A 102 4.06 0.11 -4.54
N CYS A 103 3.68 -0.48 -5.67
CA CYS A 103 3.15 -1.85 -5.79
C CYS A 103 4.06 -2.79 -6.61
N GLU A 104 5.28 -2.35 -6.92
CA GLU A 104 6.25 -3.16 -7.67
C GLU A 104 6.49 -4.53 -7.02
N GLY A 105 6.51 -5.59 -7.84
CA GLY A 105 6.73 -6.97 -7.39
C GLY A 105 5.50 -7.65 -6.79
N ILE A 106 4.33 -7.02 -6.87
CA ILE A 106 3.04 -7.64 -6.51
C ILE A 106 2.19 -7.73 -7.77
N ASP A 107 1.56 -8.88 -8.02
CA ASP A 107 0.77 -9.16 -9.24
C ASP A 107 -0.58 -8.43 -9.24
N VAL A 108 -0.54 -7.12 -8.98
CA VAL A 108 -1.73 -6.27 -9.04
C VAL A 108 -1.97 -5.74 -10.45
N THR A 109 -3.24 -5.63 -10.82
CA THR A 109 -3.70 -5.00 -12.06
C THR A 109 -4.38 -3.69 -11.75
N ASP A 110 -3.98 -2.61 -12.43
CA ASP A 110 -4.64 -1.31 -12.33
C ASP A 110 -6.10 -1.40 -12.75
N GLY A 111 -6.97 -0.78 -11.97
CA GLY A 111 -8.42 -0.79 -12.21
C GLY A 111 -9.16 -2.06 -11.78
N GLU A 112 -8.44 -3.12 -11.36
CA GLU A 112 -9.00 -4.40 -10.90
C GLU A 112 -8.75 -4.63 -9.40
N HIS A 113 -7.51 -4.44 -8.94
CA HIS A 113 -7.10 -4.69 -7.57
C HIS A 113 -6.85 -3.40 -6.77
N LEU A 114 -6.37 -2.37 -7.46
CA LEU A 114 -6.09 -1.03 -6.94
C LEU A 114 -6.07 -0.03 -8.11
N LEU A 115 -5.81 1.26 -7.83
CA LEU A 115 -5.52 2.25 -8.87
C LEU A 115 -4.04 2.62 -8.82
N VAL A 116 -3.42 2.73 -10.01
CA VAL A 116 -2.01 3.14 -10.15
C VAL A 116 -1.92 4.56 -10.72
N ALA A 117 -1.18 5.42 -10.04
CA ALA A 117 -0.88 6.77 -10.51
C ALA A 117 0.45 7.27 -9.96
N ASP A 118 1.36 7.71 -10.83
CA ASP A 118 2.70 8.15 -10.43
C ASP A 118 2.80 9.66 -10.20
N GLN A 119 1.92 10.43 -10.83
CA GLN A 119 1.94 11.89 -10.75
C GLN A 119 0.89 12.40 -9.77
N ALA A 120 1.16 13.57 -9.17
CA ALA A 120 0.33 14.14 -8.11
C ALA A 120 -1.13 14.40 -8.54
N ALA A 121 -1.37 14.90 -9.76
CA ALA A 121 -2.71 15.18 -10.20
C ALA A 121 -3.52 13.90 -10.45
N PRO A 122 -3.08 12.92 -11.28
CA PRO A 122 -3.77 11.64 -11.43
C PRO A 122 -3.93 10.88 -10.11
N PHE A 123 -2.96 10.96 -9.20
CA PHE A 123 -3.07 10.31 -7.89
C PHE A 123 -4.21 10.91 -7.04
N ALA A 124 -4.29 12.25 -7.02
CA ALA A 124 -5.38 12.94 -6.32
C ALA A 124 -6.74 12.61 -6.94
N ASP A 125 -6.83 12.60 -8.28
CA ASP A 125 -8.05 12.25 -9.00
C ASP A 125 -8.48 10.80 -8.71
N ALA A 126 -7.53 9.85 -8.66
CA ALA A 126 -7.79 8.46 -8.30
C ALA A 126 -8.32 8.34 -6.86
N VAL A 127 -7.72 9.07 -5.90
CA VAL A 127 -8.21 9.09 -4.50
C VAL A 127 -9.64 9.64 -4.45
N LEU A 128 -9.92 10.77 -5.10
CA LEU A 128 -11.25 11.37 -5.14
C LEU A 128 -12.27 10.45 -5.79
N ALA A 129 -11.92 9.80 -6.90
CA ALA A 129 -12.79 8.85 -7.59
C ALA A 129 -13.19 7.68 -6.68
N LEU A 130 -12.25 7.18 -5.85
CA LEU A 130 -12.57 6.13 -4.87
C LEU A 130 -13.42 6.64 -3.71
N MET A 131 -13.27 7.90 -3.32
CA MET A 131 -14.13 8.51 -2.28
C MET A 131 -15.55 8.78 -2.78
N ASP A 132 -15.71 9.05 -4.08
CA ASP A 132 -16.98 9.46 -4.69
C ASP A 132 -17.79 8.29 -5.23
N ASP A 133 -17.16 7.13 -5.52
CA ASP A 133 -17.81 5.91 -6.02
C ASP A 133 -17.61 4.72 -5.06
N PRO A 134 -18.52 4.54 -4.08
CA PRO A 134 -18.45 3.42 -3.15
C PRO A 134 -18.56 2.03 -3.83
N ALA A 135 -19.23 1.94 -4.97
CA ALA A 135 -19.37 0.67 -5.69
C ALA A 135 -18.03 0.28 -6.35
N ARG A 136 -17.35 1.23 -6.99
CA ARG A 136 -16.00 1.05 -7.53
C ARG A 136 -14.99 0.71 -6.42
N SER A 137 -15.03 1.46 -5.32
CA SER A 137 -14.17 1.22 -4.16
C SER A 137 -14.32 -0.19 -3.62
N ARG A 138 -15.56 -0.67 -3.50
CA ARG A 138 -15.85 -2.03 -3.02
C ARG A 138 -15.31 -3.08 -4.01
N ARG A 139 -15.57 -2.94 -5.31
CA ARG A 139 -15.05 -3.89 -6.31
C ARG A 139 -13.54 -4.02 -6.26
N LEU A 140 -12.81 -2.90 -6.21
CA LEU A 140 -11.35 -2.91 -6.12
C LEU A 140 -10.85 -3.55 -4.82
N ALA A 141 -11.49 -3.25 -3.70
CA ALA A 141 -11.17 -3.82 -2.40
C ALA A 141 -11.39 -5.34 -2.36
N GLU A 142 -12.49 -5.82 -2.95
CA GLU A 142 -12.81 -7.24 -3.09
C GLU A 142 -11.83 -7.95 -4.02
N GLY A 143 -11.53 -7.37 -5.17
CA GLY A 143 -10.53 -7.90 -6.12
C GLY A 143 -9.15 -8.00 -5.50
N GLY A 144 -8.67 -6.93 -4.86
CA GLY A 144 -7.40 -6.93 -4.17
C GLY A 144 -7.32 -7.97 -3.06
N ARG A 145 -8.38 -8.11 -2.26
CA ARG A 145 -8.43 -9.13 -1.22
C ARG A 145 -8.46 -10.55 -1.78
N ALA A 146 -9.20 -10.77 -2.86
CA ALA A 146 -9.24 -12.08 -3.53
C ALA A 146 -7.85 -12.48 -4.05
N LEU A 147 -7.10 -11.54 -4.65
CA LEU A 147 -5.72 -11.76 -5.05
C LEU A 147 -4.83 -12.18 -3.87
N MET A 148 -4.94 -11.48 -2.72
CA MET A 148 -4.16 -11.83 -1.52
C MET A 148 -4.47 -13.25 -1.03
N LEU A 149 -5.75 -13.62 -1.01
CA LEU A 149 -6.18 -14.95 -0.59
C LEU A 149 -5.75 -16.05 -1.55
N ALA A 150 -5.66 -15.77 -2.84
CA ALA A 150 -5.26 -16.73 -3.86
C ALA A 150 -3.74 -16.96 -3.92
N GLN A 151 -2.94 -15.88 -3.80
CA GLN A 151 -1.51 -15.96 -4.14
C GLN A 151 -0.57 -15.65 -2.98
N TYR A 152 -0.99 -14.85 -1.98
CA TYR A 152 -0.08 -14.30 -0.96
C TYR A 152 -0.31 -14.86 0.45
N ARG A 153 -0.91 -16.06 0.54
CA ARG A 153 -1.03 -16.78 1.81
C ARG A 153 0.24 -17.55 2.12
N TRP A 154 0.51 -17.73 3.40
CA TRP A 154 1.66 -18.54 3.85
C TRP A 154 1.61 -19.98 3.36
N GLU A 155 0.39 -20.58 3.28
CA GLU A 155 0.19 -21.91 2.75
C GLU A 155 0.58 -22.01 1.28
N THR A 156 0.25 -21.00 0.47
CA THR A 156 0.61 -20.93 -0.96
C THR A 156 2.13 -20.81 -1.11
N ALA A 157 2.77 -19.95 -0.33
CA ALA A 157 4.22 -19.79 -0.34
C ALA A 157 4.94 -21.06 0.11
N GLY A 158 4.44 -21.73 1.17
CA GLY A 158 4.97 -22.97 1.68
C GLY A 158 4.90 -24.09 0.64
N ALA A 159 3.74 -24.29 0.02
CA ALA A 159 3.57 -25.31 -1.03
C ALA A 159 4.49 -25.07 -2.24
N ALA A 160 4.68 -23.82 -2.63
CA ALA A 160 5.60 -23.47 -3.72
C ALA A 160 7.06 -23.81 -3.38
N LEU A 161 7.47 -23.57 -2.13
CA LEU A 161 8.81 -23.88 -1.62
C LEU A 161 9.03 -25.40 -1.54
N GLU A 162 8.07 -26.14 -1.02
CA GLU A 162 8.11 -27.63 -0.98
C GLU A 162 8.26 -28.22 -2.38
N ALA A 163 7.41 -27.79 -3.32
CA ALA A 163 7.49 -28.23 -4.72
C ALA A 163 8.84 -27.87 -5.38
N PHE A 164 9.46 -26.76 -4.97
CA PHE A 164 10.80 -26.40 -5.45
C PHE A 164 11.86 -27.37 -4.90
N TYR A 165 11.84 -27.70 -3.60
CA TYR A 165 12.76 -28.66 -3.01
C TYR A 165 12.59 -30.06 -3.59
N ASP A 166 11.37 -30.54 -3.80
CA ASP A 166 11.10 -31.83 -4.40
C ASP A 166 11.73 -31.96 -5.80
N ARG A 167 11.63 -30.88 -6.62
CA ARG A 167 12.30 -30.84 -7.92
C ARG A 167 13.82 -30.92 -7.82
N LEU A 168 14.42 -30.21 -6.84
CA LEU A 168 15.86 -30.26 -6.64
C LEU A 168 16.36 -31.62 -6.19
N VAL A 169 15.62 -32.30 -5.31
CA VAL A 169 15.94 -33.66 -4.84
C VAL A 169 15.82 -34.65 -6.01
N ALA A 170 14.74 -34.59 -6.78
CA ALA A 170 14.55 -35.44 -7.94
C ALA A 170 15.67 -35.27 -8.99
N ALA A 171 16.07 -34.01 -9.25
CA ALA A 171 17.16 -33.72 -10.21
C ALA A 171 18.53 -34.28 -9.75
N ARG A 172 18.79 -34.33 -8.42
CA ARG A 172 20.02 -34.95 -7.87
C ARG A 172 19.98 -36.48 -7.90
N GLY A 173 18.80 -37.09 -7.76
CA GLY A 173 18.64 -38.55 -7.81
C GLY A 173 18.82 -39.18 -9.21
N THR A 174 18.72 -38.39 -10.28
CA THR A 174 18.92 -38.82 -11.67
C THR A 174 20.37 -38.68 -12.16
N GLY A 175 21.27 -38.14 -11.33
CA GLY A 175 22.70 -37.96 -11.63
C GLY A 175 23.59 -38.93 -10.84
N ALA A 176 23.35 -40.22 -10.92
CA ALA A 176 24.30 -41.22 -10.47
C ALA A 176 24.98 -41.90 -11.69
N PRO A 177 26.25 -42.35 -11.55
CA PRO A 177 27.38 -42.17 -12.46
C PRO A 177 27.28 -42.95 -13.74
#